data_10eac4f373dbf1b4b37093f9a0112b78
#
_entry.id   10eac4f373dbf1b4b37093f9a0112b78
#
_cell.length_a   1.000
_cell.length_b   1.000
_cell.length_c   1.000
_cell.angle_alpha   90.00
_cell.angle_beta   90.00
_cell.angle_gamma   90.00
#
_symmetry.space_group_name_H-M   'P 1'
#
loop_
_entity.id
_entity.type
_entity.pdbx_description
1 polymer ?
#
loop_
_entity_poly.entity_id
_entity_poly.type
_entity_poly.pdbx_seq_one_letter_code
_entity_poly.pdbx_strand_id
1 'polypeptide(L)'
;QRVLNAMQEAERRLNPAEPQFQGRVHVQLPSGLGSLLLPHLLALQIQYPELHLMLSLDDRIADLVTEGVDVALRLGHEPPPSHAARVLARIETALFAAPGHYAVQSVDDLAACPHVRFSGLPLDVPLRIISADETRDVQVKTVFRANTSDALLQALESGIGIGGMQRPLAARALRAGRLVPILADWRLPDRFLYAVYPDARFIPPRVRSVIALIEARLPELAVGS
;
A
#
# COMPACT_ATOMS: atom_id res chain seq x y z
N GLN A 1 22.60 -24.93 20.45
CA GLN A 1 21.49 -24.35 19.70
C GLN A 1 20.11 -24.91 20.13
N ARG A 2 19.94 -26.25 20.30
CA ARG A 2 18.70 -26.88 20.81
C ARG A 2 18.36 -26.47 22.26
N VAL A 3 19.35 -26.29 23.13
CA VAL A 3 19.16 -25.88 24.53
C VAL A 3 18.75 -24.40 24.61
N LEU A 4 19.33 -23.53 23.78
CA LEU A 4 18.93 -22.12 23.68
C LEU A 4 17.48 -21.96 23.19
N ASN A 5 17.09 -22.75 22.17
CA ASN A 5 15.73 -22.75 21.68
C ASN A 5 14.74 -23.27 22.73
N ALA A 6 15.10 -24.30 23.51
CA ALA A 6 14.28 -24.83 24.58
C ALA A 6 14.18 -23.86 25.76
N MET A 7 15.24 -23.10 26.09
CA MET A 7 15.20 -22.04 27.10
C MET A 7 14.35 -20.85 26.66
N GLN A 8 14.48 -20.42 25.41
CA GLN A 8 13.61 -19.37 24.82
C GLN A 8 12.15 -19.80 24.78
N GLU A 9 11.87 -21.08 24.49
CA GLU A 9 10.52 -21.66 24.53
C GLU A 9 9.98 -21.73 25.96
N ALA A 10 10.81 -22.08 26.93
CA ALA A 10 10.45 -22.10 28.35
C ALA A 10 10.23 -20.67 28.89
N GLU A 11 11.07 -19.71 28.54
CA GLU A 11 10.88 -18.30 28.86
C GLU A 11 9.59 -17.71 28.25
N ARG A 12 9.26 -18.09 27.01
CA ARG A 12 7.98 -17.72 26.38
C ARG A 12 6.76 -18.30 27.09
N ARG A 13 6.88 -19.51 27.68
CA ARG A 13 5.82 -20.16 28.46
C ARG A 13 5.68 -19.61 29.88
N LEU A 14 6.74 -19.02 30.42
CA LEU A 14 6.77 -18.42 31.78
C LEU A 14 6.40 -16.93 31.77
N ASN A 15 6.50 -16.27 30.59
CA ASN A 15 5.98 -14.92 30.44
C ASN A 15 4.55 -15.04 29.89
N PRO A 16 3.50 -14.72 30.69
CA PRO A 16 2.16 -14.69 30.14
C PRO A 16 2.18 -13.76 28.92
N ALA A 17 1.84 -14.28 27.76
CA ALA A 17 1.81 -13.53 26.52
C ALA A 17 1.15 -12.19 26.79
N GLU A 18 1.84 -11.11 26.42
CA GLU A 18 1.33 -9.76 26.69
C GLU A 18 -0.12 -9.72 26.22
N PRO A 19 -1.10 -9.37 27.06
CA PRO A 19 -2.54 -9.47 26.72
C PRO A 19 -2.90 -8.76 25.40
N GLN A 20 -2.01 -7.87 24.95
CA GLN A 20 -2.13 -7.12 23.71
C GLN A 20 -1.86 -7.96 22.45
N PHE A 21 -1.35 -9.20 22.57
CA PHE A 21 -1.08 -10.08 21.43
C PHE A 21 -1.87 -11.40 21.52
N GLN A 22 -3.10 -11.34 22.04
CA GLN A 22 -4.00 -12.49 22.16
C GLN A 22 -5.34 -12.21 21.47
N GLY A 23 -5.92 -13.28 20.90
CA GLY A 23 -7.24 -13.24 20.26
C GLY A 23 -7.20 -12.85 18.80
N ARG A 24 -8.37 -12.73 18.18
CA ARG A 24 -8.52 -12.46 16.75
C ARG A 24 -8.38 -10.98 16.43
N VAL A 25 -7.67 -10.68 15.34
CA VAL A 25 -7.60 -9.35 14.72
C VAL A 25 -7.84 -9.50 13.22
N HIS A 26 -8.91 -8.88 12.72
CA HIS A 26 -9.22 -8.82 11.30
C HIS A 26 -8.74 -7.48 10.73
N VAL A 27 -7.75 -7.54 9.84
CA VAL A 27 -7.15 -6.37 9.19
C VAL A 27 -7.47 -6.41 7.69
N GLN A 28 -8.07 -5.35 7.17
CA GLN A 28 -8.20 -5.17 5.74
C GLN A 28 -7.09 -4.25 5.22
N LEU A 29 -6.44 -4.63 4.12
CA LEU A 29 -5.26 -3.98 3.57
C LEU A 29 -5.44 -3.73 2.07
N PRO A 30 -4.95 -2.61 1.50
CA PRO A 30 -4.83 -2.47 0.06
C PRO A 30 -3.99 -3.63 -0.50
N SER A 31 -4.43 -4.24 -1.59
CA SER A 31 -3.84 -5.50 -2.10
C SER A 31 -2.32 -5.45 -2.25
N GLY A 32 -1.80 -4.42 -2.93
CA GLY A 32 -0.36 -4.28 -3.15
C GLY A 32 0.44 -4.05 -1.86
N LEU A 33 0.03 -3.07 -1.02
CA LEU A 33 0.72 -2.79 0.24
C LEU A 33 0.58 -3.95 1.22
N GLY A 34 -0.57 -4.63 1.22
CA GLY A 34 -0.78 -5.84 2.02
C GLY A 34 0.21 -6.94 1.68
N SER A 35 0.49 -7.16 0.40
CA SER A 35 1.51 -8.12 -0.06
C SER A 35 2.92 -7.78 0.45
N LEU A 36 3.28 -6.49 0.51
CA LEU A 36 4.56 -6.05 1.08
C LEU A 36 4.63 -6.21 2.60
N LEU A 37 3.53 -5.99 3.31
CA LEU A 37 3.44 -6.10 4.77
C LEU A 37 3.29 -7.55 5.25
N LEU A 38 2.82 -8.45 4.40
CA LEU A 38 2.52 -9.85 4.74
C LEU A 38 3.66 -10.58 5.44
N PRO A 39 4.94 -10.52 5.00
CA PRO A 39 6.03 -11.18 5.71
C PRO A 39 6.18 -10.74 7.17
N HIS A 40 5.97 -9.46 7.46
CA HIS A 40 6.06 -8.90 8.81
C HIS A 40 4.88 -9.35 9.69
N LEU A 41 3.67 -9.43 9.12
CA LEU A 41 2.48 -9.91 9.81
C LEU A 41 2.56 -11.40 10.10
N LEU A 42 3.12 -12.20 9.18
CA LEU A 42 3.39 -13.62 9.42
C LEU A 42 4.45 -13.83 10.50
N ALA A 43 5.51 -13.02 10.51
CA ALA A 43 6.51 -13.06 11.57
C ALA A 43 5.90 -12.73 12.95
N LEU A 44 4.99 -11.75 13.02
CA LEU A 44 4.23 -11.43 14.24
C LEU A 44 3.39 -12.63 14.70
N GLN A 45 2.67 -13.29 13.79
CA GLN A 45 1.85 -14.47 14.07
C GLN A 45 2.69 -15.64 14.60
N ILE A 46 3.90 -15.82 14.05
CA ILE A 46 4.85 -16.84 14.53
C ILE A 46 5.36 -16.51 15.94
N GLN A 47 5.65 -15.23 16.19
CA GLN A 47 6.13 -14.77 17.49
C GLN A 47 5.07 -14.87 18.60
N TYR A 48 3.79 -14.62 18.24
CA TYR A 48 2.66 -14.63 19.16
C TYR A 48 1.56 -15.60 18.65
N PRO A 49 1.68 -16.92 18.95
CA PRO A 49 0.76 -17.95 18.43
C PRO A 49 -0.70 -17.79 18.87
N GLU A 50 -0.94 -17.09 19.99
CA GLU A 50 -2.29 -16.81 20.49
C GLU A 50 -2.96 -15.61 19.79
N LEU A 51 -2.21 -14.87 18.98
CA LEU A 51 -2.76 -13.84 18.09
C LEU A 51 -3.21 -14.51 16.80
N HIS A 52 -4.48 -14.42 16.48
CA HIS A 52 -5.07 -14.97 15.25
C HIS A 52 -5.34 -13.86 14.26
N LEU A 53 -4.45 -13.68 13.28
CA LEU A 53 -4.61 -12.68 12.23
C LEU A 53 -5.54 -13.20 11.13
N MET A 54 -6.53 -12.40 10.77
CA MET A 54 -7.35 -12.55 9.58
C MET A 54 -7.05 -11.35 8.67
N LEU A 55 -6.58 -11.61 7.45
CA LEU A 55 -6.17 -10.57 6.51
C LEU A 55 -7.10 -10.59 5.28
N SER A 56 -7.70 -9.46 4.96
CA SER A 56 -8.41 -9.23 3.70
C SER A 56 -7.59 -8.28 2.83
N LEU A 57 -7.05 -8.78 1.72
CA LEU A 57 -6.29 -7.99 0.76
C LEU A 57 -7.23 -7.52 -0.34
N ASP A 58 -7.79 -6.32 -0.17
CA ASP A 58 -8.84 -5.80 -1.05
C ASP A 58 -8.76 -4.28 -1.15
N ASP A 59 -8.85 -3.76 -2.36
CA ASP A 59 -8.88 -2.32 -2.66
C ASP A 59 -10.31 -1.73 -2.62
N ARG A 60 -11.36 -2.55 -2.34
CA ARG A 60 -12.73 -2.08 -2.14
C ARG A 60 -12.88 -1.29 -0.84
N ILE A 61 -13.75 -0.29 -0.88
CA ILE A 61 -14.26 0.31 0.34
C ILE A 61 -15.41 -0.58 0.85
N ALA A 62 -15.10 -1.41 1.85
CA ALA A 62 -16.08 -2.27 2.49
C ALA A 62 -16.70 -1.60 3.72
N ASP A 63 -17.88 -2.04 4.12
CA ASP A 63 -18.46 -1.71 5.41
C ASP A 63 -17.75 -2.52 6.50
N LEU A 64 -16.94 -1.85 7.29
CA LEU A 64 -16.09 -2.47 8.31
C LEU A 64 -16.90 -3.19 9.39
N VAL A 65 -18.06 -2.67 9.75
CA VAL A 65 -18.93 -3.24 10.78
C VAL A 65 -19.55 -4.54 10.27
N THR A 66 -20.15 -4.49 9.09
CA THR A 66 -20.82 -5.66 8.48
C THR A 66 -19.85 -6.79 8.19
N GLU A 67 -18.62 -6.47 7.75
CA GLU A 67 -17.59 -7.48 7.45
C GLU A 67 -16.78 -7.90 8.69
N GLY A 68 -17.05 -7.34 9.86
CA GLY A 68 -16.35 -7.66 11.11
C GLY A 68 -14.86 -7.34 11.08
N VAL A 69 -14.50 -6.25 10.37
CA VAL A 69 -13.13 -5.76 10.26
C VAL A 69 -12.80 -4.91 11.49
N ASP A 70 -11.73 -5.24 12.21
CA ASP A 70 -11.28 -4.47 13.38
C ASP A 70 -10.57 -3.16 12.97
N VAL A 71 -9.84 -3.21 11.86
CA VAL A 71 -9.17 -2.05 11.28
C VAL A 71 -8.94 -2.26 9.79
N ALA A 72 -9.16 -1.21 8.99
CA ALA A 72 -8.81 -1.20 7.57
C ALA A 72 -7.69 -0.20 7.31
N LEU A 73 -6.70 -0.58 6.52
CA LEU A 73 -5.79 0.36 5.90
C LEU A 73 -6.39 0.87 4.60
N ARG A 74 -6.36 2.17 4.39
CA ARG A 74 -6.90 2.81 3.19
C ARG A 74 -5.89 3.77 2.60
N LEU A 75 -5.72 3.71 1.29
CA LEU A 75 -4.86 4.62 0.55
C LEU A 75 -5.73 5.67 -0.16
N GLY A 76 -5.57 6.93 0.20
CA GLY A 76 -6.36 8.03 -0.35
C GLY A 76 -5.64 9.37 -0.29
N HIS A 77 -6.24 10.39 -0.92
CA HIS A 77 -5.77 11.78 -0.81
C HIS A 77 -6.29 12.45 0.46
N GLU A 78 -7.47 12.04 0.90
CA GLU A 78 -8.17 12.55 2.08
C GLU A 78 -8.64 11.39 2.97
N PRO A 79 -8.83 11.65 4.29
CA PRO A 79 -9.36 10.65 5.18
C PRO A 79 -10.81 10.29 4.82
N PRO A 80 -11.23 9.03 5.00
CA PRO A 80 -12.63 8.64 4.80
C PRO A 80 -13.58 9.44 5.70
N PRO A 81 -14.64 10.04 5.15
CA PRO A 81 -15.49 10.98 5.90
C PRO A 81 -16.36 10.32 7.00
N SER A 82 -16.59 9.02 6.91
CA SER A 82 -17.56 8.30 7.75
C SER A 82 -16.96 7.50 8.91
N HIS A 83 -15.63 7.51 9.09
CA HIS A 83 -14.94 6.66 10.07
C HIS A 83 -13.86 7.44 10.79
N ALA A 84 -13.48 6.95 11.97
CA ALA A 84 -12.27 7.42 12.63
C ALA A 84 -11.04 6.98 11.83
N ALA A 85 -10.30 7.94 11.35
CA ALA A 85 -9.12 7.70 10.53
C ALA A 85 -7.88 8.36 11.14
N ARG A 86 -6.76 7.62 11.17
CA ARG A 86 -5.44 8.12 11.57
C ARG A 86 -4.47 7.95 10.42
N VAL A 87 -3.73 8.99 10.07
CA VAL A 87 -2.64 8.91 9.09
C VAL A 87 -1.49 8.08 9.67
N LEU A 88 -1.03 7.09 8.91
CA LEU A 88 0.13 6.26 9.25
C LEU A 88 1.37 6.69 8.48
N ALA A 89 1.21 6.98 7.18
CA ALA A 89 2.32 7.37 6.32
C ALA A 89 1.84 8.16 5.11
N ARG A 90 2.74 8.95 4.54
CA ARG A 90 2.64 9.50 3.18
C ARG A 90 3.29 8.50 2.23
N ILE A 91 2.59 8.16 1.14
CA ILE A 91 3.05 7.21 0.13
C ILE A 91 3.26 7.96 -1.18
N GLU A 92 4.51 8.06 -1.60
CA GLU A 92 4.87 8.71 -2.85
C GLU A 92 4.41 7.88 -4.05
N THR A 93 3.81 8.57 -5.02
CA THR A 93 3.34 7.99 -6.28
C THR A 93 4.03 8.71 -7.43
N ALA A 94 4.60 7.95 -8.36
CA ALA A 94 5.28 8.47 -9.54
C ALA A 94 4.81 7.76 -10.81
N LEU A 95 5.20 8.28 -11.97
CA LEU A 95 4.93 7.67 -13.26
C LEU A 95 6.02 6.68 -13.64
N PHE A 96 5.61 5.53 -14.16
CA PHE A 96 6.50 4.46 -14.61
C PHE A 96 6.05 3.89 -15.95
N ALA A 97 7.00 3.30 -16.67
CA ALA A 97 6.77 2.54 -17.89
C ALA A 97 7.84 1.43 -18.04
N ALA A 98 7.60 0.47 -18.93
CA ALA A 98 8.62 -0.48 -19.36
C ALA A 98 9.75 0.26 -20.12
N PRO A 99 11.04 -0.11 -19.93
CA PRO A 99 12.15 0.56 -20.56
C PRO A 99 12.08 0.44 -22.08
N GLY A 100 12.42 1.53 -22.78
CA GLY A 100 12.51 1.57 -24.25
C GLY A 100 11.18 1.61 -25.00
N HIS A 101 10.00 1.62 -24.32
CA HIS A 101 8.69 1.64 -24.98
C HIS A 101 8.19 3.05 -25.29
N TYR A 102 8.54 4.02 -24.47
CA TYR A 102 8.00 5.39 -24.60
C TYR A 102 9.11 6.43 -24.46
N ALA A 103 9.22 7.30 -25.46
CA ALA A 103 10.14 8.44 -25.43
C ALA A 103 9.38 9.67 -24.88
N VAL A 104 9.39 9.86 -23.57
CA VAL A 104 8.76 10.99 -22.90
C VAL A 104 9.85 11.91 -22.40
N GLN A 105 9.92 13.13 -22.97
CA GLN A 105 10.88 14.17 -22.61
C GLN A 105 10.22 15.34 -21.90
N SER A 106 8.93 15.54 -22.14
CA SER A 106 8.14 16.62 -21.57
C SER A 106 6.78 16.14 -21.09
N VAL A 107 6.10 16.98 -20.32
CA VAL A 107 4.73 16.75 -19.85
C VAL A 107 3.75 16.60 -21.01
N ASP A 108 3.96 17.35 -22.09
CA ASP A 108 3.03 17.34 -23.24
C ASP A 108 3.08 16.01 -24.01
N ASP A 109 4.18 15.27 -23.94
CA ASP A 109 4.31 13.94 -24.56
C ASP A 109 3.37 12.91 -23.90
N LEU A 110 2.97 13.12 -22.65
CA LEU A 110 2.08 12.21 -21.92
C LEU A 110 0.70 12.07 -22.60
N ALA A 111 0.20 13.13 -23.23
CA ALA A 111 -1.10 13.12 -23.90
C ALA A 111 -1.12 12.16 -25.11
N ALA A 112 0.03 11.98 -25.77
CA ALA A 112 0.17 11.10 -26.93
C ALA A 112 0.41 9.62 -26.54
N CYS A 113 0.79 9.36 -25.30
CA CYS A 113 1.09 8.01 -24.83
C CYS A 113 -0.18 7.27 -24.37
N PRO A 114 -0.22 5.93 -24.51
CA PRO A 114 -1.25 5.11 -23.85
C PRO A 114 -1.02 5.07 -22.34
N HIS A 115 -2.13 5.10 -21.56
CA HIS A 115 -2.05 5.11 -20.10
C HIS A 115 -2.75 3.91 -19.45
N VAL A 116 -2.09 3.39 -18.42
CA VAL A 116 -2.61 2.37 -17.50
C VAL A 116 -3.13 3.09 -16.25
N ARG A 117 -4.41 2.88 -15.87
CA ARG A 117 -5.04 3.62 -14.78
C ARG A 117 -5.85 2.72 -13.84
N PHE A 118 -5.92 3.12 -12.59
CA PHE A 118 -6.80 2.49 -11.60
C PHE A 118 -8.27 2.66 -11.99
N SER A 119 -9.04 1.56 -11.96
CA SER A 119 -10.42 1.55 -12.44
C SER A 119 -11.40 2.31 -11.54
N GLY A 120 -11.04 2.58 -10.27
CA GLY A 120 -11.82 3.42 -9.37
C GLY A 120 -11.77 4.92 -9.70
N LEU A 121 -10.89 5.35 -10.62
CA LEU A 121 -10.88 6.73 -11.09
C LEU A 121 -11.86 6.89 -12.25
N PRO A 122 -12.66 7.98 -12.35
CA PRO A 122 -13.45 8.28 -13.54
C PRO A 122 -12.57 8.41 -14.78
N LEU A 123 -13.12 8.12 -15.96
CA LEU A 123 -12.36 8.13 -17.23
C LEU A 123 -11.93 9.52 -17.66
N ASP A 124 -12.76 10.51 -17.38
CA ASP A 124 -12.62 11.92 -17.76
C ASP A 124 -11.70 12.73 -16.83
N VAL A 125 -11.29 12.15 -15.69
CA VAL A 125 -10.37 12.84 -14.76
C VAL A 125 -8.99 12.95 -15.41
N PRO A 126 -8.45 14.17 -15.58
CA PRO A 126 -7.11 14.36 -16.12
C PRO A 126 -6.04 13.76 -15.19
N LEU A 127 -4.90 13.46 -15.76
CA LEU A 127 -3.71 13.11 -14.99
C LEU A 127 -3.11 14.38 -14.39
N ARG A 128 -3.18 14.54 -13.07
CA ARG A 128 -2.52 15.64 -12.37
C ARG A 128 -1.10 15.28 -12.04
N ILE A 129 -0.15 16.13 -12.44
CA ILE A 129 1.28 15.98 -12.13
C ILE A 129 1.81 17.29 -11.53
N ILE A 130 2.79 17.17 -10.67
CA ILE A 130 3.31 18.24 -9.83
C ILE A 130 4.82 18.21 -9.87
N SER A 131 5.45 19.35 -10.23
CA SER A 131 6.87 19.60 -10.04
C SER A 131 7.11 20.52 -8.86
N ALA A 132 8.34 21.00 -8.68
CA ALA A 132 8.67 22.02 -7.69
C ALA A 132 7.99 23.37 -8.00
N ASP A 133 7.84 23.69 -9.29
CA ASP A 133 7.47 25.03 -9.75
C ASP A 133 6.00 25.10 -10.23
N GLU A 134 5.44 24.00 -10.71
CA GLU A 134 4.11 24.03 -11.31
C GLU A 134 3.30 22.74 -11.11
N THR A 135 1.99 22.86 -11.32
CA THR A 135 1.04 21.73 -11.39
C THR A 135 0.37 21.74 -12.76
N ARG A 136 0.31 20.57 -13.41
CA ARG A 136 -0.30 20.41 -14.73
C ARG A 136 -1.36 19.30 -14.68
N ASP A 137 -2.47 19.54 -15.36
CA ASP A 137 -3.52 18.55 -15.63
C ASP A 137 -3.46 18.15 -17.09
N VAL A 138 -3.17 16.88 -17.38
CA VAL A 138 -2.97 16.35 -18.72
C VAL A 138 -4.10 15.39 -19.05
N GLN A 139 -4.79 15.63 -20.17
CA GLN A 139 -5.73 14.67 -20.72
C GLN A 139 -4.98 13.49 -21.34
N VAL A 140 -5.25 12.28 -20.87
CA VAL A 140 -4.51 11.08 -21.26
C VAL A 140 -5.44 10.03 -21.85
N LYS A 141 -4.92 9.27 -22.83
CA LYS A 141 -5.65 8.17 -23.44
C LYS A 141 -5.50 6.90 -22.61
N THR A 142 -6.50 6.56 -21.83
CA THR A 142 -6.51 5.31 -21.04
C THR A 142 -6.77 4.12 -21.95
N VAL A 143 -5.86 3.14 -21.95
CA VAL A 143 -5.94 1.89 -22.75
C VAL A 143 -6.14 0.65 -21.90
N PHE A 144 -5.77 0.69 -20.63
CA PHE A 144 -5.95 -0.42 -19.69
C PHE A 144 -6.37 0.09 -18.31
N ARG A 145 -7.26 -0.64 -17.67
CA ARG A 145 -7.72 -0.35 -16.31
C ARG A 145 -7.82 -1.62 -15.48
N ALA A 146 -7.41 -1.52 -14.22
CA ALA A 146 -7.59 -2.58 -13.24
C ALA A 146 -7.88 -1.99 -11.86
N ASN A 147 -8.45 -2.80 -10.98
CA ASN A 147 -8.78 -2.43 -9.61
C ASN A 147 -7.74 -2.94 -8.59
N THR A 148 -6.66 -3.56 -9.03
CA THR A 148 -5.58 -4.04 -8.17
C THR A 148 -4.24 -3.50 -8.61
N SER A 149 -3.36 -3.20 -7.65
CA SER A 149 -2.01 -2.72 -7.93
C SER A 149 -1.17 -3.74 -8.69
N ASP A 150 -1.37 -5.04 -8.44
CA ASP A 150 -0.62 -6.11 -9.11
C ASP A 150 -0.93 -6.18 -10.61
N ALA A 151 -2.22 -6.06 -11.00
CA ALA A 151 -2.59 -6.04 -12.40
C ALA A 151 -2.07 -4.79 -13.12
N LEU A 152 -2.10 -3.63 -12.43
CA LEU A 152 -1.54 -2.39 -12.98
C LEU A 152 -0.02 -2.50 -13.14
N LEU A 153 0.69 -3.06 -12.17
CA LEU A 153 2.13 -3.27 -12.22
C LEU A 153 2.53 -4.18 -13.38
N GLN A 154 1.83 -5.31 -13.56
CA GLN A 154 2.06 -6.22 -14.67
C GLN A 154 1.79 -5.56 -16.03
N ALA A 155 0.74 -4.75 -16.14
CA ALA A 155 0.44 -3.99 -17.36
C ALA A 155 1.57 -2.99 -17.70
N LEU A 156 2.11 -2.29 -16.69
CA LEU A 156 3.25 -1.39 -16.87
C LEU A 156 4.51 -2.15 -17.31
N GLU A 157 4.84 -3.26 -16.66
CA GLU A 157 5.99 -4.11 -17.01
C GLU A 157 5.86 -4.72 -18.42
N SER A 158 4.63 -4.97 -18.88
CA SER A 158 4.36 -5.50 -20.23
C SER A 158 4.45 -4.43 -21.35
N GLY A 159 4.69 -3.16 -21.00
CA GLY A 159 4.79 -2.08 -21.98
C GLY A 159 3.47 -1.64 -22.60
N ILE A 160 2.31 -1.96 -22.01
CA ILE A 160 0.99 -1.56 -22.52
C ILE A 160 0.80 -0.04 -22.48
N GLY A 161 1.41 0.63 -21.49
CA GLY A 161 1.29 2.07 -21.34
C GLY A 161 2.13 2.63 -20.20
N ILE A 162 1.99 3.93 -19.98
CA ILE A 162 2.54 4.67 -18.86
C ILE A 162 1.50 4.71 -17.74
N GLY A 163 1.91 4.67 -16.49
CA GLY A 163 0.94 4.81 -15.39
C GLY A 163 1.55 5.17 -14.04
N GLY A 164 0.68 5.63 -13.16
CA GLY A 164 1.03 5.93 -11.78
C GLY A 164 1.09 4.68 -10.91
N MET A 165 2.15 4.56 -10.12
CA MET A 165 2.31 3.49 -9.15
C MET A 165 2.96 4.05 -7.88
N GLN A 166 2.59 3.50 -6.72
CA GLN A 166 3.27 3.78 -5.47
C GLN A 166 4.73 3.29 -5.56
N ARG A 167 5.69 4.14 -5.19
CA ARG A 167 7.12 3.80 -5.28
C ARG A 167 7.47 2.49 -4.58
N PRO A 168 6.96 2.18 -3.37
CA PRO A 168 7.24 0.90 -2.72
C PRO A 168 6.83 -0.33 -3.56
N LEU A 169 5.71 -0.24 -4.28
CA LEU A 169 5.22 -1.33 -5.13
C LEU A 169 6.07 -1.48 -6.41
N ALA A 170 6.53 -0.38 -6.98
CA ALA A 170 7.40 -0.38 -8.15
C ALA A 170 8.86 -0.77 -7.84
N ALA A 171 9.30 -0.71 -6.57
CA ALA A 171 10.69 -0.83 -6.18
C ALA A 171 11.38 -2.10 -6.69
N ARG A 172 10.71 -3.27 -6.62
CA ARG A 172 11.26 -4.52 -7.13
C ARG A 172 11.43 -4.53 -8.65
N ALA A 173 10.48 -3.97 -9.37
CA ALA A 173 10.51 -3.88 -10.83
C ALA A 173 11.58 -2.88 -11.30
N LEU A 174 11.74 -1.76 -10.59
CA LEU A 174 12.80 -0.77 -10.83
C LEU A 174 14.19 -1.39 -10.65
N ARG A 175 14.46 -2.06 -9.52
CA ARG A 175 15.75 -2.75 -9.29
C ARG A 175 16.06 -3.83 -10.32
N ALA A 176 15.02 -4.49 -10.80
CA ALA A 176 15.16 -5.54 -11.83
C ALA A 176 15.22 -4.97 -13.27
N GLY A 177 15.18 -3.65 -13.45
CA GLY A 177 15.19 -3.00 -14.76
C GLY A 177 13.94 -3.27 -15.62
N ARG A 178 12.83 -3.74 -15.02
CA ARG A 178 11.58 -3.97 -15.75
C ARG A 178 10.69 -2.72 -15.84
N LEU A 179 10.96 -1.74 -15.00
CA LEU A 179 10.35 -0.41 -15.06
C LEU A 179 11.43 0.67 -15.00
N VAL A 180 11.10 1.82 -15.57
CA VAL A 180 11.84 3.06 -15.45
C VAL A 180 10.92 4.20 -15.03
N PRO A 181 11.41 5.18 -14.26
CA PRO A 181 10.63 6.38 -13.95
C PRO A 181 10.44 7.23 -15.21
N ILE A 182 9.27 7.81 -15.34
CA ILE A 182 8.92 8.76 -16.41
C ILE A 182 8.81 10.14 -15.77
N LEU A 183 9.48 11.15 -16.35
CA LEU A 183 9.52 12.51 -15.85
C LEU A 183 9.89 12.57 -14.35
N ALA A 184 11.11 12.17 -14.02
CA ALA A 184 11.57 11.94 -12.64
C ALA A 184 11.42 13.18 -11.71
N ASP A 185 11.44 14.40 -12.28
CA ASP A 185 11.24 15.67 -11.55
C ASP A 185 9.74 15.97 -11.30
N TRP A 186 8.85 15.12 -11.82
CA TRP A 186 7.41 15.23 -11.63
C TRP A 186 6.89 14.08 -10.76
N ARG A 187 5.90 14.39 -9.93
CA ARG A 187 5.22 13.40 -9.10
C ARG A 187 3.71 13.49 -9.29
N LEU A 188 3.03 12.45 -8.93
CA LEU A 188 1.58 12.47 -8.79
C LEU A 188 1.18 13.06 -7.43
N PRO A 189 -0.07 13.50 -7.26
CA PRO A 189 -0.56 13.96 -5.97
C PRO A 189 -0.28 12.92 -4.88
N ASP A 190 0.14 13.41 -3.73
CA ASP A 190 0.45 12.56 -2.58
C ASP A 190 -0.76 11.71 -2.17
N ARG A 191 -0.47 10.49 -1.77
CA ARG A 191 -1.43 9.63 -1.11
C ARG A 191 -1.00 9.36 0.31
N PHE A 192 -1.98 9.23 1.18
CA PHE A 192 -1.76 8.91 2.57
C PHE A 192 -2.35 7.54 2.88
N LEU A 193 -1.60 6.77 3.66
CA LEU A 193 -2.10 5.52 4.23
C LEU A 193 -2.77 5.85 5.56
N TYR A 194 -4.04 5.52 5.65
CA TYR A 194 -4.87 5.72 6.85
C TYR A 194 -5.14 4.39 7.52
N ALA A 195 -5.05 4.35 8.85
CA ALA A 195 -5.74 3.35 9.64
C ALA A 195 -7.15 3.83 9.93
N VAL A 196 -8.15 3.05 9.54
CA VAL A 196 -9.57 3.37 9.62
C VAL A 196 -10.26 2.36 10.53
N TYR A 197 -10.96 2.83 11.54
CA TYR A 197 -11.59 2.01 12.57
C TYR A 197 -13.12 2.10 12.47
N PRO A 198 -13.86 1.01 12.74
CA PRO A 198 -15.32 1.04 12.80
C PRO A 198 -15.83 2.00 13.90
N ASP A 199 -15.14 2.02 15.05
CA ASP A 199 -15.42 2.91 16.19
C ASP A 199 -14.12 3.45 16.80
N ALA A 200 -14.01 4.78 16.90
CA ALA A 200 -12.85 5.45 17.49
C ALA A 200 -12.80 5.42 19.01
N ARG A 201 -13.98 5.25 19.66
CA ARG A 201 -14.11 5.34 21.12
C ARG A 201 -13.39 4.22 21.83
N PHE A 202 -13.29 3.07 21.20
CA PHE A 202 -12.60 1.91 21.76
C PHE A 202 -11.88 1.10 20.70
N ILE A 203 -10.54 1.17 20.72
CA ILE A 203 -9.68 0.34 19.89
C ILE A 203 -9.01 -0.70 20.79
N PRO A 204 -9.27 -2.02 20.60
CA PRO A 204 -8.69 -3.06 21.43
C PRO A 204 -7.14 -2.99 21.44
N PRO A 205 -6.48 -3.30 22.58
CA PRO A 205 -5.01 -3.27 22.67
C PRO A 205 -4.32 -4.08 21.58
N ARG A 206 -4.81 -5.30 21.27
CA ARG A 206 -4.27 -6.15 20.21
C ARG A 206 -4.31 -5.49 18.83
N VAL A 207 -5.37 -4.74 18.51
CA VAL A 207 -5.48 -3.99 17.24
C VAL A 207 -4.46 -2.86 17.18
N ARG A 208 -4.31 -2.11 18.30
CA ARG A 208 -3.28 -1.05 18.39
C ARG A 208 -1.88 -1.60 18.19
N SER A 209 -1.56 -2.76 18.77
CA SER A 209 -0.24 -3.40 18.64
C SER A 209 0.05 -3.84 17.22
N VAL A 210 -0.93 -4.42 16.52
CA VAL A 210 -0.79 -4.78 15.09
C VAL A 210 -0.56 -3.53 14.24
N ILE A 211 -1.29 -2.43 14.49
CA ILE A 211 -1.11 -1.18 13.76
C ILE A 211 0.24 -0.52 14.08
N ALA A 212 0.69 -0.55 15.32
CA ALA A 212 2.00 -0.03 15.71
C ALA A 212 3.14 -0.79 15.00
N LEU A 213 3.03 -2.12 14.87
CA LEU A 213 3.97 -2.92 14.10
C LEU A 213 3.96 -2.52 12.62
N ILE A 214 2.79 -2.41 12.01
CA ILE A 214 2.67 -1.97 10.61
C ILE A 214 3.33 -0.60 10.44
N GLU A 215 3.00 0.37 11.30
CA GLU A 215 3.55 1.73 11.26
C GLU A 215 5.08 1.75 11.35
N ALA A 216 5.66 0.90 12.21
CA ALA A 216 7.10 0.76 12.36
C ALA A 216 7.79 0.18 11.10
N ARG A 217 7.06 -0.57 10.25
CA ARG A 217 7.58 -1.15 9.01
C ARG A 217 7.40 -0.28 7.77
N LEU A 218 6.50 0.71 7.82
CA LEU A 218 6.25 1.59 6.67
C LEU A 218 7.49 2.35 6.17
N PRO A 219 8.41 2.85 7.01
CA PRO A 219 9.65 3.47 6.55
C PRO A 219 10.54 2.53 5.76
N GLU A 220 10.60 1.24 6.13
CA GLU A 220 11.39 0.21 5.43
C GLU A 220 10.86 -0.01 4.00
N LEU A 221 9.53 0.10 3.82
CA LEU A 221 8.91 0.01 2.51
C LEU A 221 9.19 1.24 1.64
N ALA A 222 9.30 2.42 2.26
CA ALA A 222 9.62 3.67 1.54
C ALA A 222 11.09 3.72 1.09
N VAL A 223 11.99 3.10 1.88
CA VAL A 223 13.45 3.04 1.62
C VAL A 223 13.82 1.83 0.76
N GLY A 224 12.89 0.95 0.46
CA GLY A 224 13.04 -0.21 -0.44
C GLY A 224 13.46 0.17 -1.87
N SER A 225 14.19 1.20 -1.92
CA SER A 225 14.92 1.83 -3.01
C SER A 225 16.31 1.23 -3.16
#